data_9a60b2cf0d1b522f96ed102437c2462d
#
_entry.id   9a60b2cf0d1b522f96ed102437c2462d
#
_cell.length_a   1.000
_cell.length_b   1.000
_cell.length_c   1.000
_cell.angle_alpha   90.00
_cell.angle_beta   90.00
_cell.angle_gamma   90.00
#
_symmetry.space_group_name_H-M   'P 1'
#
loop_
_entity.id
_entity.type
_entity.pdbx_description
1 polymer ?
#
loop_
_entity_poly.entity_id
_entity_poly.type
_entity_poly.pdbx_seq_one_letter_code
_entity_poly.pdbx_strand_id
1 'polypeptide(L)'
;MIHPEGTVMTIYSQFLTRFRALLSLTTVLVTGLAFAHSASAQQDAGEGVEDWVTASMCAVGDRAVDLSQTVSFTYTNVEGNNPRYTSAAQAGLTTADLSDLELAWAIAFPATSSMRAAPVIVGSTIFYSATDASRVFALDTDSGCAKWVYNAGTRLRSSMAYGVIDGEGILVFSDQRGMIHSISAETGEQNWTASGQASNNQGMLTGTPVIHEDRIIVPVSGSGVITGGNPNYECCENHGAVTALNVRTGAKIWEYHTMPAAQYTGMESSTGVKQRGPSGAPIWTTPTIDAARAQIYVTTGENTSHPTTGTSDAIIALDLETGEEKWVFQALANDMWNFGCSAGGPNCIILDDTNSVDYDFGGPAILVEAGDRELLVAGQKSGDIWALDPDSGALVWNQRIGEGTALGGNHWGITTDSERAFMTVNDPGGMGQVSRPGLYSFFLGTGEPSWFYEVESDCEGRDDRLRRCGGLYGFSAAPLTVDGAVITAGLDGRLFVFNADSGEVLFEYDTATDFDTVNGVEGYGGSIDSHSIAAGSGMVFVGSGYGSFSQVSGNVLLAFKPAE
;
A
#
# COMPACT_ATOMS: atom_id res chain seq x y z
N MET A 1 44.09 -44.28 -4.71
CA MET A 1 44.78 -44.68 -3.46
C MET A 1 45.19 -43.43 -2.71
N ILE A 2 44.77 -43.38 -1.45
CA ILE A 2 45.11 -42.41 -0.39
C ILE A 2 44.27 -41.13 -0.37
N HIS A 3 43.22 -41.20 0.46
CA HIS A 3 42.62 -40.08 1.21
C HIS A 3 43.64 -39.46 2.18
N PRO A 4 43.43 -38.18 2.58
CA PRO A 4 43.26 -37.99 4.00
C PRO A 4 41.98 -37.21 4.34
N GLU A 5 41.18 -37.85 5.15
CA GLU A 5 40.21 -37.21 6.06
C GLU A 5 40.95 -36.54 7.23
N GLY A 6 40.31 -35.50 7.77
CA GLY A 6 40.57 -35.04 9.14
C GLY A 6 41.29 -33.70 9.21
N THR A 7 40.54 -32.61 9.35
CA THR A 7 40.86 -31.42 10.16
C THR A 7 39.85 -30.28 9.90
N VAL A 8 38.58 -30.42 10.28
CA VAL A 8 37.60 -29.27 10.34
C VAL A 8 36.65 -29.36 11.54
N MET A 9 36.89 -30.24 12.49
CA MET A 9 35.93 -30.46 13.59
C MET A 9 36.42 -30.06 15.00
N THR A 10 37.39 -29.14 15.11
CA THR A 10 37.95 -28.80 16.46
C THR A 10 37.93 -27.31 16.79
N ILE A 11 37.32 -26.46 15.99
CA ILE A 11 37.27 -24.98 16.26
C ILE A 11 35.90 -24.53 16.79
N TYR A 12 34.86 -25.33 16.70
CA TYR A 12 33.49 -24.92 17.12
C TYR A 12 33.15 -25.22 18.60
N SER A 13 33.98 -25.93 19.35
CA SER A 13 33.66 -26.29 20.72
C SER A 13 34.21 -25.38 21.82
N GLN A 14 35.05 -24.42 21.50
CA GLN A 14 35.66 -23.51 22.50
C GLN A 14 35.02 -22.11 22.59
N PHE A 15 34.06 -21.77 21.74
CA PHE A 15 33.37 -20.48 21.81
C PHE A 15 32.08 -20.50 22.65
N LEU A 16 31.55 -21.66 23.00
CA LEU A 16 30.27 -21.80 23.74
C LEU A 16 30.40 -21.86 25.27
N THR A 17 31.63 -21.89 25.83
CA THR A 17 31.81 -22.07 27.28
C THR A 17 32.20 -20.79 28.03
N ARG A 18 32.34 -19.64 27.35
CA ARG A 18 32.69 -18.37 28.04
C ARG A 18 31.58 -17.33 28.07
N PHE A 19 30.37 -17.61 27.55
CA PHE A 19 29.23 -16.70 27.57
C PHE A 19 28.15 -17.03 28.62
N ARG A 20 28.33 -18.08 29.46
CA ARG A 20 27.35 -18.47 30.49
C ARG A 20 27.59 -17.91 31.90
N ALA A 21 28.58 -17.08 32.12
CA ALA A 21 28.95 -16.60 33.47
C ALA A 21 28.72 -15.11 33.73
N LEU A 22 28.05 -14.35 32.80
CA LEU A 22 27.81 -12.89 32.97
C LEU A 22 26.34 -12.48 32.78
N LEU A 23 25.39 -13.40 32.86
CA LEU A 23 23.94 -13.10 32.67
C LEU A 23 23.10 -13.41 33.91
N SER A 24 23.57 -13.16 35.11
CA SER A 24 22.77 -13.40 36.33
C SER A 24 22.70 -12.26 37.34
N LEU A 25 23.02 -11.01 36.97
CA LEU A 25 22.91 -9.88 37.93
C LEU A 25 22.41 -8.55 37.37
N THR A 26 21.72 -8.51 36.23
CA THR A 26 21.17 -7.23 35.69
C THR A 26 19.69 -7.30 35.29
N THR A 27 18.91 -8.27 35.76
CA THR A 27 17.51 -8.45 35.33
C THR A 27 16.46 -7.91 36.31
N VAL A 28 16.79 -7.06 37.28
CA VAL A 28 15.81 -6.54 38.27
C VAL A 28 15.64 -5.03 38.25
N LEU A 29 16.35 -4.26 37.42
CA LEU A 29 16.25 -2.79 37.44
C LEU A 29 15.79 -2.11 36.14
N VAL A 30 15.31 -2.85 35.14
CA VAL A 30 14.84 -2.26 33.86
C VAL A 30 13.32 -2.25 33.69
N THR A 31 12.57 -2.94 34.55
CA THR A 31 11.10 -3.01 34.44
C THR A 31 10.35 -1.85 35.13
N GLY A 32 11.06 -0.94 35.82
CA GLY A 32 10.42 0.20 36.52
C GLY A 32 10.43 1.53 35.77
N LEU A 33 11.22 1.69 34.71
CA LEU A 33 11.37 2.97 34.01
C LEU A 33 10.66 3.04 32.64
N ALA A 34 10.22 1.94 32.09
CA ALA A 34 9.55 1.92 30.77
C ALA A 34 8.06 2.33 30.83
N PHE A 35 7.43 2.29 32.02
CA PHE A 35 6.02 2.68 32.17
C PHE A 35 5.81 4.17 32.55
N ALA A 36 6.86 4.86 32.98
CA ALA A 36 6.76 6.27 33.36
C ALA A 36 6.95 7.24 32.17
N HIS A 37 7.57 6.79 31.07
CA HIS A 37 7.78 7.64 29.89
C HIS A 37 6.61 7.59 28.88
N SER A 38 5.76 6.56 28.92
CA SER A 38 4.60 6.49 28.05
C SER A 38 3.41 7.34 28.51
N ALA A 39 3.36 7.72 29.78
CA ALA A 39 2.28 8.56 30.32
C ALA A 39 2.55 10.06 30.15
N SER A 40 3.82 10.50 30.11
CA SER A 40 4.16 11.91 29.89
C SER A 40 4.14 12.30 28.40
N ALA A 41 4.49 11.39 27.50
CA ALA A 41 4.41 11.64 26.06
C ALA A 41 2.97 11.74 25.55
N GLN A 42 1.99 11.19 26.26
CA GLN A 42 0.58 11.23 25.88
C GLN A 42 -0.14 12.49 26.38
N GLN A 43 0.42 13.22 27.35
CA GLN A 43 -0.11 14.50 27.82
C GLN A 43 0.44 15.69 27.02
N ASP A 44 1.69 15.64 26.56
CA ASP A 44 2.27 16.69 25.70
C ASP A 44 1.79 16.66 24.25
N ALA A 45 1.30 15.50 23.75
CA ALA A 45 0.73 15.40 22.41
C ALA A 45 -0.63 16.10 22.24
N GLY A 46 -1.31 16.45 23.34
CA GLY A 46 -2.65 17.06 23.30
C GLY A 46 -2.64 18.57 23.02
N GLU A 47 -1.67 19.31 23.55
CA GLU A 47 -1.60 20.78 23.37
C GLU A 47 -0.85 21.19 22.10
N GLY A 48 0.19 20.46 21.67
CA GLY A 48 0.92 20.75 20.43
C GLY A 48 0.20 20.35 19.15
N VAL A 49 -0.79 19.48 19.20
CA VAL A 49 -1.55 19.00 18.01
C VAL A 49 -2.52 20.06 17.49
N GLU A 50 -3.06 20.91 18.32
CA GLU A 50 -3.97 21.97 17.87
C GLU A 50 -3.23 23.15 17.23
N ASP A 51 -2.03 23.46 17.68
CA ASP A 51 -1.24 24.57 17.15
C ASP A 51 -0.77 24.35 15.72
N TRP A 52 -0.32 23.15 15.36
CA TRP A 52 0.12 22.86 14.00
C TRP A 52 -1.04 22.78 12.98
N VAL A 53 -2.23 22.30 13.40
CA VAL A 53 -3.43 22.35 12.56
C VAL A 53 -3.79 23.80 12.25
N THR A 54 -3.76 24.67 13.26
CA THR A 54 -4.02 26.10 13.07
C THR A 54 -2.98 26.75 12.15
N ALA A 55 -1.70 26.39 12.29
CA ALA A 55 -0.62 26.86 11.44
C ALA A 55 -0.75 26.38 9.98
N SER A 56 -1.39 25.21 9.78
CA SER A 56 -1.65 24.69 8.43
C SER A 56 -2.78 25.41 7.69
N MET A 57 -3.68 26.14 8.38
CA MET A 57 -4.90 26.69 7.79
C MET A 57 -4.61 27.85 6.83
N CYS A 58 -5.30 27.87 5.69
CA CYS A 58 -5.35 29.02 4.80
C CYS A 58 -5.94 30.25 5.50
N ALA A 59 -5.65 31.45 4.98
CA ALA A 59 -6.36 32.65 5.38
C ALA A 59 -7.87 32.46 5.20
N VAL A 60 -8.69 33.08 6.05
CA VAL A 60 -10.15 32.86 6.09
C VAL A 60 -10.82 33.06 4.72
N GLY A 61 -10.30 33.99 3.90
CA GLY A 61 -10.84 34.28 2.57
C GLY A 61 -10.52 33.21 1.51
N ASP A 62 -9.54 32.33 1.78
CA ASP A 62 -8.98 31.38 0.80
C ASP A 62 -9.38 29.93 1.12
N ARG A 63 -10.36 29.73 1.99
CA ARG A 63 -10.81 28.40 2.45
C ARG A 63 -11.91 27.77 1.62
N ALA A 64 -12.37 28.43 0.58
CA ALA A 64 -13.42 27.89 -0.27
C ALA A 64 -12.92 26.66 -1.05
N VAL A 65 -13.74 25.62 -1.09
CA VAL A 65 -13.55 24.45 -1.95
C VAL A 65 -14.51 24.55 -3.12
N ASP A 66 -13.98 24.52 -4.34
CA ASP A 66 -14.78 24.54 -5.57
C ASP A 66 -14.81 23.14 -6.20
N LEU A 67 -15.93 22.45 -6.04
CA LEU A 67 -16.18 21.11 -6.59
C LEU A 67 -16.82 21.14 -7.98
N SER A 68 -17.05 22.33 -8.57
CA SER A 68 -17.54 22.46 -9.96
C SER A 68 -16.47 22.13 -10.99
N GLN A 69 -15.21 22.03 -10.55
CA GLN A 69 -14.06 21.73 -11.38
C GLN A 69 -13.96 20.24 -11.69
N THR A 70 -13.24 19.93 -12.77
CA THR A 70 -12.98 18.53 -13.16
C THR A 70 -12.13 17.82 -12.12
N VAL A 71 -12.44 16.56 -11.87
CA VAL A 71 -11.59 15.64 -11.09
C VAL A 71 -10.33 15.37 -11.92
N SER A 72 -9.18 15.79 -11.42
CA SER A 72 -7.90 15.59 -12.10
C SER A 72 -7.28 14.24 -11.75
N PHE A 73 -7.46 13.79 -10.50
CA PHE A 73 -6.90 12.52 -10.03
C PHE A 73 -7.72 11.91 -8.88
N THR A 74 -7.99 10.61 -8.96
CA THR A 74 -8.35 9.75 -7.83
C THR A 74 -7.53 8.46 -7.89
N TYR A 75 -7.24 7.86 -6.75
CA TYR A 75 -6.46 6.61 -6.70
C TYR A 75 -7.13 5.48 -7.49
N THR A 76 -8.46 5.41 -7.44
CA THR A 76 -9.26 4.36 -8.07
C THR A 76 -9.65 4.66 -9.51
N ASN A 77 -9.27 5.82 -10.06
CA ASN A 77 -9.90 6.47 -11.19
C ASN A 77 -11.39 6.77 -10.93
N VAL A 78 -11.98 7.68 -11.69
CA VAL A 78 -13.41 8.05 -11.58
C VAL A 78 -14.33 6.86 -11.88
N GLU A 79 -13.90 5.98 -12.77
CA GLU A 79 -14.63 4.77 -13.18
C GLU A 79 -14.39 3.57 -12.26
N GLY A 80 -13.41 3.66 -11.35
CA GLY A 80 -13.05 2.57 -10.44
C GLY A 80 -12.28 1.41 -11.09
N ASN A 81 -11.78 1.56 -12.32
CA ASN A 81 -11.04 0.53 -13.06
C ASN A 81 -9.54 0.45 -12.73
N ASN A 82 -9.06 1.35 -11.88
CA ASN A 82 -7.73 1.37 -11.25
C ASN A 82 -6.49 1.40 -12.18
N PRO A 83 -6.49 2.00 -13.37
CA PRO A 83 -5.34 1.94 -14.27
C PRO A 83 -4.12 2.73 -13.77
N ARG A 84 -4.29 3.57 -12.73
CA ARG A 84 -3.30 4.55 -12.26
C ARG A 84 -2.75 5.38 -13.44
N TYR A 85 -3.65 5.82 -14.28
CA TYR A 85 -3.40 6.62 -15.47
C TYR A 85 -4.17 7.93 -15.39
N THR A 86 -3.52 9.01 -15.78
CA THR A 86 -4.12 10.32 -15.93
C THR A 86 -3.67 10.91 -17.26
N SER A 87 -4.61 11.34 -18.11
CA SER A 87 -4.23 12.00 -19.36
C SER A 87 -3.49 13.32 -19.10
N ALA A 88 -2.63 13.74 -20.02
CA ALA A 88 -1.93 15.03 -19.91
C ALA A 88 -2.92 16.20 -19.73
N ALA A 89 -4.08 16.12 -20.37
CA ALA A 89 -5.14 17.14 -20.24
C ALA A 89 -5.76 17.17 -18.84
N GLN A 90 -5.97 16.01 -18.20
CA GLN A 90 -6.48 15.92 -16.83
C GLN A 90 -5.40 16.32 -15.81
N ALA A 91 -4.18 15.86 -16.00
CA ALA A 91 -3.06 16.22 -15.14
C ALA A 91 -2.70 17.72 -15.26
N GLY A 92 -2.94 18.34 -16.40
CA GLY A 92 -2.44 19.67 -16.73
C GLY A 92 -0.93 19.69 -16.95
N LEU A 93 -0.33 18.55 -17.28
CA LEU A 93 1.12 18.34 -17.44
C LEU A 93 1.40 17.58 -18.72
N THR A 94 2.41 18.02 -19.46
CA THR A 94 2.99 17.28 -20.59
C THR A 94 4.24 16.53 -20.18
N THR A 95 4.74 15.62 -21.02
CA THR A 95 6.02 14.96 -20.80
C THR A 95 7.18 15.96 -20.67
N ALA A 96 7.12 17.10 -21.40
CA ALA A 96 8.12 18.16 -21.30
C ALA A 96 8.09 18.83 -19.91
N ASP A 97 6.89 19.12 -19.39
CA ASP A 97 6.73 19.68 -18.03
C ASP A 97 7.28 18.72 -16.97
N LEU A 98 7.03 17.42 -17.13
CA LEU A 98 7.49 16.37 -16.22
C LEU A 98 9.00 16.12 -16.27
N SER A 99 9.69 16.59 -17.32
CA SER A 99 11.14 16.47 -17.43
C SER A 99 11.92 17.57 -16.73
N ASP A 100 11.23 18.64 -16.28
CA ASP A 100 11.86 19.79 -15.61
C ASP A 100 10.96 20.28 -14.47
N LEU A 101 10.94 19.53 -13.37
CA LEU A 101 10.15 19.81 -12.18
C LEU A 101 10.97 20.52 -11.10
N GLU A 102 10.33 21.43 -10.39
CA GLU A 102 10.88 22.02 -9.16
C GLU A 102 9.93 21.82 -7.97
N LEU A 103 10.47 21.76 -6.75
CA LEU A 103 9.67 21.72 -5.53
C LEU A 103 8.94 23.05 -5.33
N ALA A 104 7.62 23.03 -5.38
CA ALA A 104 6.79 24.20 -5.12
C ALA A 104 6.58 24.43 -3.61
N TRP A 105 6.22 23.37 -2.89
CA TRP A 105 6.02 23.42 -1.45
C TRP A 105 6.09 22.03 -0.80
N ALA A 106 6.27 22.02 0.51
CA ALA A 106 6.18 20.85 1.37
C ALA A 106 5.27 21.15 2.56
N ILE A 107 4.44 20.17 2.97
CA ILE A 107 3.71 20.21 4.24
C ILE A 107 4.06 18.97 5.07
N ALA A 108 4.30 19.15 6.38
CA ALA A 108 4.62 18.03 7.28
C ALA A 108 3.51 17.75 8.28
N PHE A 109 3.39 16.46 8.65
CA PHE A 109 2.42 15.97 9.61
C PHE A 109 3.13 15.40 10.84
N PRO A 110 2.92 15.99 12.04
CA PRO A 110 3.58 15.52 13.25
C PRO A 110 3.13 14.12 13.64
N ALA A 111 3.99 13.39 14.35
CA ALA A 111 3.78 12.01 14.76
C ALA A 111 3.49 11.03 13.61
N THR A 112 3.81 11.42 12.38
CA THR A 112 3.71 10.61 11.17
C THR A 112 5.07 10.01 10.84
N SER A 113 5.07 8.74 10.49
CA SER A 113 6.27 8.01 10.07
C SER A 113 6.11 7.39 8.68
N SER A 114 4.89 7.37 8.16
CA SER A 114 4.58 6.74 6.87
C SER A 114 3.51 7.52 6.11
N MET A 115 3.87 7.96 4.92
CA MET A 115 3.03 8.72 3.98
C MET A 115 2.40 7.74 2.97
N ARG A 116 1.28 7.10 3.34
CA ARG A 116 0.75 5.95 2.59
C ARG A 116 -0.33 6.29 1.57
N ALA A 117 -1.08 7.37 1.82
CA ALA A 117 -2.26 7.69 1.04
C ALA A 117 -1.92 8.39 -0.28
N ALA A 118 -2.62 8.03 -1.35
CA ALA A 118 -2.71 8.85 -2.53
C ALA A 118 -3.71 9.99 -2.31
N PRO A 119 -3.43 11.21 -2.75
CA PRO A 119 -4.39 12.30 -2.74
C PRO A 119 -5.55 12.05 -3.71
N VAL A 120 -6.66 12.78 -3.50
CA VAL A 120 -7.69 13.05 -4.51
C VAL A 120 -7.56 14.50 -4.92
N ILE A 121 -7.62 14.81 -6.21
CA ILE A 121 -7.40 16.18 -6.74
C ILE A 121 -8.63 16.60 -7.53
N VAL A 122 -9.28 17.69 -7.08
CA VAL A 122 -10.44 18.30 -7.73
C VAL A 122 -10.20 19.80 -7.86
N GLY A 123 -10.00 20.29 -9.09
CA GLY A 123 -9.64 21.67 -9.34
C GLY A 123 -8.43 22.10 -8.50
N SER A 124 -8.54 23.19 -7.76
CA SER A 124 -7.49 23.73 -6.88
C SER A 124 -7.48 23.09 -5.48
N THR A 125 -8.03 21.89 -5.30
CA THR A 125 -8.11 21.25 -3.98
C THR A 125 -7.56 19.83 -4.00
N ILE A 126 -6.68 19.55 -3.05
CA ILE A 126 -6.15 18.22 -2.75
C ILE A 126 -6.82 17.71 -1.49
N PHE A 127 -7.53 16.60 -1.56
CA PHE A 127 -7.99 15.88 -0.38
C PHE A 127 -6.94 14.83 0.00
N TYR A 128 -6.40 14.94 1.20
CA TYR A 128 -5.30 14.09 1.65
C TYR A 128 -5.57 13.46 3.02
N SER A 129 -5.32 12.15 3.12
CA SER A 129 -5.39 11.39 4.36
C SER A 129 -4.00 11.36 5.02
N ALA A 130 -3.79 12.19 6.04
CA ALA A 130 -2.60 12.12 6.90
C ALA A 130 -2.79 10.97 7.90
N THR A 131 -2.43 9.77 7.47
CA THR A 131 -2.86 8.49 8.04
C THR A 131 -2.49 8.33 9.51
N ASP A 132 -1.21 8.52 9.88
CA ASP A 132 -0.75 8.41 11.26
C ASP A 132 -1.23 9.58 12.14
N ALA A 133 -1.40 10.77 11.55
CA ALA A 133 -1.93 11.95 12.26
C ALA A 133 -3.44 11.89 12.48
N SER A 134 -4.15 10.87 11.98
CA SER A 134 -5.60 10.68 12.16
C SER A 134 -6.44 11.84 11.62
N ARG A 135 -5.99 12.49 10.54
CA ARG A 135 -6.60 13.69 9.95
C ARG A 135 -6.81 13.51 8.45
N VAL A 136 -7.87 14.15 7.95
CA VAL A 136 -8.09 14.38 6.53
C VAL A 136 -8.06 15.88 6.28
N PHE A 137 -7.37 16.29 5.24
CA PHE A 137 -7.19 17.69 4.85
C PHE A 137 -7.80 17.94 3.48
N ALA A 138 -8.38 19.13 3.29
CA ALA A 138 -8.50 19.75 1.99
C ALA A 138 -7.39 20.80 1.90
N LEU A 139 -6.39 20.56 1.06
CA LEU A 139 -5.27 21.45 0.84
C LEU A 139 -5.47 22.24 -0.45
N ASP A 140 -4.99 23.45 -0.49
CA ASP A 140 -4.90 24.23 -1.71
C ASP A 140 -3.71 23.75 -2.55
N THR A 141 -3.90 23.56 -3.84
CA THR A 141 -2.85 23.02 -4.75
C THR A 141 -1.63 23.91 -4.85
N ASP A 142 -1.81 25.23 -4.87
CA ASP A 142 -0.73 26.18 -5.14
C ASP A 142 0.10 26.50 -3.90
N SER A 143 -0.55 26.57 -2.75
CA SER A 143 0.08 27.01 -1.48
C SER A 143 0.31 25.91 -0.45
N GLY A 144 -0.37 24.76 -0.58
CA GLY A 144 -0.32 23.67 0.40
C GLY A 144 -1.03 23.98 1.72
N CYS A 145 -1.67 25.15 1.88
CA CYS A 145 -2.42 25.45 3.11
C CYS A 145 -3.75 24.68 3.17
N ALA A 146 -4.27 24.43 4.37
CA ALA A 146 -5.50 23.69 4.59
C ALA A 146 -6.74 24.59 4.50
N LYS A 147 -7.65 24.25 3.62
CA LYS A 147 -8.98 24.87 3.51
C LYS A 147 -9.88 24.42 4.66
N TRP A 148 -9.87 23.13 4.96
CA TRP A 148 -10.49 22.52 6.14
C TRP A 148 -9.71 21.27 6.60
N VAL A 149 -9.96 20.82 7.84
CA VAL A 149 -9.36 19.63 8.44
C VAL A 149 -10.43 18.83 9.17
N TYR A 150 -10.56 17.54 8.86
CA TYR A 150 -11.40 16.59 9.56
C TYR A 150 -10.59 15.73 10.53
N ASN A 151 -11.07 15.56 11.76
CA ASN A 151 -10.46 14.68 12.76
C ASN A 151 -11.17 13.32 12.81
N ALA A 152 -10.53 12.27 12.33
CA ALA A 152 -11.08 10.92 12.35
C ALA A 152 -11.03 10.26 13.75
N GLY A 153 -10.27 10.82 14.69
CA GLY A 153 -10.16 10.32 16.07
C GLY A 153 -9.40 9.00 16.22
N THR A 154 -8.91 8.44 15.13
CA THR A 154 -8.10 7.22 15.08
C THR A 154 -7.26 7.20 13.81
N ARG A 155 -6.20 6.38 13.81
CA ARG A 155 -5.34 6.24 12.64
C ARG A 155 -6.12 5.78 11.42
N LEU A 156 -5.76 6.33 10.28
CA LEU A 156 -6.21 5.94 8.95
C LEU A 156 -5.12 5.08 8.29
N ARG A 157 -5.44 4.42 7.18
CA ARG A 157 -4.42 3.71 6.39
C ARG A 157 -4.69 3.80 4.89
N SER A 158 -5.94 3.90 4.49
CA SER A 158 -6.32 3.97 3.08
C SER A 158 -6.20 5.38 2.51
N SER A 159 -6.15 5.45 1.19
CA SER A 159 -6.53 6.65 0.45
C SER A 159 -8.04 6.88 0.58
N MET A 160 -8.57 7.87 -0.13
CA MET A 160 -9.99 8.19 -0.13
C MET A 160 -10.61 7.91 -1.49
N ALA A 161 -11.87 7.48 -1.50
CA ALA A 161 -12.73 7.54 -2.66
C ALA A 161 -13.44 8.89 -2.69
N TYR A 162 -13.58 9.46 -3.87
CA TYR A 162 -14.38 10.66 -4.14
C TYR A 162 -15.55 10.29 -5.05
N GLY A 163 -16.72 10.84 -4.78
CA GLY A 163 -17.90 10.68 -5.61
C GLY A 163 -18.84 11.89 -5.49
N VAL A 164 -19.72 12.04 -6.48
CA VAL A 164 -20.79 13.05 -6.44
C VAL A 164 -22.12 12.33 -6.29
N ILE A 165 -22.79 12.53 -5.16
CA ILE A 165 -24.06 11.88 -4.81
C ILE A 165 -25.09 12.95 -4.61
N ASP A 166 -26.19 12.88 -5.38
CA ASP A 166 -27.29 13.86 -5.34
C ASP A 166 -26.84 15.32 -5.57
N GLY A 167 -25.71 15.49 -6.30
CA GLY A 167 -25.13 16.81 -6.59
C GLY A 167 -24.12 17.30 -5.54
N GLU A 168 -23.87 16.55 -4.48
CA GLU A 168 -22.93 16.88 -3.42
C GLU A 168 -21.66 16.00 -3.54
N GLY A 169 -20.48 16.62 -3.46
CA GLY A 169 -19.20 15.90 -3.40
C GLY A 169 -18.99 15.25 -2.04
N ILE A 170 -18.67 13.97 -2.02
CA ILE A 170 -18.37 13.22 -0.80
C ILE A 170 -17.00 12.56 -0.88
N LEU A 171 -16.39 12.41 0.29
CA LEU A 171 -15.18 11.61 0.49
C LEU A 171 -15.51 10.42 1.39
N VAL A 172 -15.01 9.25 1.00
CA VAL A 172 -15.20 8.00 1.76
C VAL A 172 -13.85 7.36 2.02
N PHE A 173 -13.59 6.99 3.27
CA PHE A 173 -12.34 6.37 3.69
C PHE A 173 -12.54 5.48 4.91
N SER A 174 -11.58 4.60 5.15
CA SER A 174 -11.59 3.66 6.27
C SER A 174 -10.65 4.06 7.40
N ASP A 175 -10.99 3.68 8.62
CA ASP A 175 -10.11 3.78 9.76
C ASP A 175 -9.61 2.40 10.25
N GLN A 176 -8.60 2.40 11.11
CA GLN A 176 -8.02 1.16 11.64
C GLN A 176 -8.90 0.44 12.68
N ARG A 177 -10.02 1.03 13.10
CA ARG A 177 -11.01 0.38 13.97
C ARG A 177 -12.09 -0.35 13.18
N GLY A 178 -12.01 -0.31 11.84
CA GLY A 178 -12.96 -0.98 10.96
C GLY A 178 -14.20 -0.13 10.65
N MET A 179 -14.12 1.19 10.83
CA MET A 179 -15.19 2.10 10.47
C MET A 179 -14.93 2.72 9.09
N ILE A 180 -16.01 2.94 8.37
CA ILE A 180 -16.06 3.77 7.17
C ILE A 180 -16.61 5.13 7.56
N HIS A 181 -15.95 6.18 7.10
CA HIS A 181 -16.36 7.56 7.24
C HIS A 181 -16.84 8.08 5.89
N SER A 182 -17.97 8.78 5.87
CA SER A 182 -18.40 9.63 4.76
C SER A 182 -18.46 11.06 5.26
N ILE A 183 -17.77 11.96 4.54
CA ILE A 183 -17.73 13.38 4.85
C ILE A 183 -18.04 14.21 3.61
N SER A 184 -18.53 15.45 3.79
CA SER A 184 -18.65 16.41 2.72
C SER A 184 -17.27 16.81 2.19
N ALA A 185 -17.05 16.73 0.89
CA ALA A 185 -15.81 17.20 0.28
C ALA A 185 -15.71 18.75 0.30
N GLU A 186 -16.84 19.45 0.32
CA GLU A 186 -16.86 20.91 0.36
C GLU A 186 -16.49 21.46 1.75
N THR A 187 -17.02 20.86 2.82
CA THR A 187 -16.91 21.43 4.17
C THR A 187 -16.08 20.63 5.14
N GLY A 188 -15.77 19.35 4.84
CA GLY A 188 -15.16 18.41 5.77
C GLY A 188 -16.10 17.92 6.88
N GLU A 189 -17.40 18.28 6.85
CA GLU A 189 -18.38 17.83 7.84
C GLU A 189 -18.73 16.35 7.63
N GLN A 190 -18.93 15.64 8.74
CA GLN A 190 -19.30 14.23 8.71
C GLN A 190 -20.75 14.03 8.27
N ASN A 191 -20.95 13.23 7.21
CA ASN A 191 -22.26 12.77 6.79
C ASN A 191 -22.72 11.61 7.69
N TRP A 192 -21.91 10.56 7.78
CA TRP A 192 -22.14 9.39 8.61
C TRP A 192 -20.84 8.59 8.85
N THR A 193 -20.89 7.69 9.84
CA THR A 193 -19.92 6.62 10.04
C THR A 193 -20.64 5.29 10.19
N ALA A 194 -20.07 4.21 9.64
CA ALA A 194 -20.64 2.87 9.72
C ALA A 194 -19.52 1.82 9.79
N SER A 195 -19.85 0.62 10.29
CA SER A 195 -18.88 -0.49 10.25
C SER A 195 -18.69 -0.97 8.81
N GLY A 196 -17.45 -1.03 8.36
CA GLY A 196 -17.03 -1.68 7.11
C GLY A 196 -16.67 -3.15 7.26
N GLN A 197 -16.67 -3.68 8.49
CA GLN A 197 -16.28 -5.05 8.76
C GLN A 197 -17.36 -6.05 8.33
N ALA A 198 -16.92 -7.23 7.89
CA ALA A 198 -17.83 -8.34 7.60
C ALA A 198 -18.31 -9.03 8.88
N SER A 199 -19.43 -9.73 8.81
CA SER A 199 -20.05 -10.42 9.94
C SER A 199 -19.15 -11.52 10.48
N ASN A 200 -19.01 -11.60 11.81
CA ASN A 200 -18.13 -12.57 12.48
C ASN A 200 -16.64 -12.54 12.03
N ASN A 201 -16.21 -11.42 11.47
CA ASN A 201 -14.84 -11.22 11.00
C ASN A 201 -14.39 -9.79 11.35
N GLN A 202 -13.65 -9.64 12.44
CA GLN A 202 -13.11 -8.35 12.89
C GLN A 202 -11.79 -8.05 12.17
N GLY A 203 -11.84 -8.05 10.83
CA GLY A 203 -10.71 -7.71 9.98
C GLY A 203 -10.35 -6.23 10.06
N MET A 204 -9.13 -5.91 9.64
CA MET A 204 -8.67 -4.52 9.48
C MET A 204 -9.14 -3.99 8.12
N LEU A 205 -9.39 -2.68 8.04
CA LEU A 205 -9.65 -1.99 6.78
C LEU A 205 -8.36 -1.27 6.34
N THR A 206 -7.70 -1.80 5.34
CA THR A 206 -6.39 -1.30 4.90
C THR A 206 -6.38 -0.85 3.44
N GLY A 207 -7.23 -1.44 2.60
CA GLY A 207 -7.44 -1.02 1.22
C GLY A 207 -8.36 0.20 1.12
N THR A 208 -8.27 0.90 0.00
CA THR A 208 -9.12 2.05 -0.28
C THR A 208 -10.50 1.56 -0.74
N PRO A 209 -11.61 2.03 -0.13
CA PRO A 209 -12.94 1.73 -0.63
C PRO A 209 -13.18 2.36 -1.99
N VAL A 210 -14.16 1.83 -2.74
CA VAL A 210 -14.55 2.36 -4.05
C VAL A 210 -16.03 2.75 -4.02
N ILE A 211 -16.36 3.93 -4.56
CA ILE A 211 -17.74 4.37 -4.76
C ILE A 211 -18.17 3.98 -6.17
N HIS A 212 -19.30 3.30 -6.28
CA HIS A 212 -19.96 3.05 -7.56
C HIS A 212 -21.47 3.24 -7.39
N GLU A 213 -22.02 4.21 -8.11
CA GLU A 213 -23.45 4.56 -8.06
C GLU A 213 -23.95 4.79 -6.62
N ASP A 214 -24.82 3.92 -6.12
CA ASP A 214 -25.46 4.03 -4.80
C ASP A 214 -24.75 3.22 -3.70
N ARG A 215 -23.55 2.68 -3.98
CA ARG A 215 -22.84 1.80 -3.05
C ARG A 215 -21.37 2.10 -2.90
N ILE A 216 -20.84 1.66 -1.78
CA ILE A 216 -19.41 1.68 -1.45
C ILE A 216 -18.95 0.24 -1.31
N ILE A 217 -17.95 -0.15 -2.06
CA ILE A 217 -17.31 -1.47 -1.98
C ILE A 217 -16.09 -1.35 -1.06
N VAL A 218 -16.11 -2.07 0.04
CA VAL A 218 -15.11 -1.99 1.10
C VAL A 218 -14.30 -3.27 1.17
N PRO A 219 -12.99 -3.24 0.90
CA PRO A 219 -12.12 -4.39 1.09
C PRO A 219 -11.81 -4.58 2.58
N VAL A 220 -11.89 -5.83 3.04
CA VAL A 220 -11.61 -6.22 4.42
C VAL A 220 -10.37 -7.12 4.44
N SER A 221 -9.35 -6.67 5.14
CA SER A 221 -8.12 -7.41 5.38
C SER A 221 -8.21 -8.26 6.65
N GLY A 222 -7.15 -8.99 6.97
CA GLY A 222 -7.01 -9.74 8.22
C GLY A 222 -5.92 -9.15 9.11
N SER A 223 -5.92 -9.52 10.38
CA SER A 223 -4.82 -9.23 11.31
C SER A 223 -3.90 -10.44 11.55
N GLY A 224 -4.25 -11.60 10.99
CA GLY A 224 -3.58 -12.88 11.23
C GLY A 224 -2.09 -12.88 10.89
N VAL A 225 -1.71 -12.18 9.81
CA VAL A 225 -0.31 -12.06 9.40
C VAL A 225 0.57 -11.48 10.51
N ILE A 226 0.12 -10.43 11.19
CA ILE A 226 0.87 -9.77 12.28
C ILE A 226 0.72 -10.53 13.59
N THR A 227 -0.51 -10.87 13.96
CA THR A 227 -0.81 -11.53 15.24
C THR A 227 -0.26 -12.95 15.32
N GLY A 228 -0.06 -13.62 14.17
CA GLY A 228 0.63 -14.92 14.06
C GLY A 228 2.06 -14.90 14.60
N GLY A 229 2.71 -13.74 14.64
CA GLY A 229 4.02 -13.58 15.29
C GLY A 229 4.00 -13.73 16.83
N ASN A 230 2.83 -13.63 17.48
CA ASN A 230 2.69 -13.81 18.92
C ASN A 230 2.66 -15.31 19.28
N PRO A 231 3.66 -15.86 20.01
CA PRO A 231 3.76 -17.28 20.29
C PRO A 231 2.62 -17.84 21.17
N ASN A 232 1.87 -16.98 21.84
CA ASN A 232 0.77 -17.36 22.73
C ASN A 232 -0.63 -17.18 22.09
N TYR A 233 -0.67 -16.74 20.83
CA TYR A 233 -1.92 -16.55 20.12
C TYR A 233 -2.42 -17.86 19.51
N GLU A 234 -3.70 -18.21 19.73
CA GLU A 234 -4.37 -19.31 19.04
C GLU A 234 -4.60 -18.92 17.57
N CYS A 235 -3.54 -18.98 16.78
CA CYS A 235 -3.49 -18.51 15.42
C CYS A 235 -4.27 -19.40 14.46
N CYS A 236 -5.08 -18.87 13.50
CA CYS A 236 -5.44 -17.49 13.33
C CYS A 236 -6.95 -17.41 13.08
N GLU A 237 -7.57 -16.23 13.21
CA GLU A 237 -9.04 -16.16 13.18
C GLU A 237 -9.61 -15.34 12.02
N ASN A 238 -8.92 -14.29 11.57
CA ASN A 238 -9.45 -13.37 10.57
C ASN A 238 -9.17 -13.83 9.14
N HIS A 239 -10.01 -13.39 8.22
CA HIS A 239 -9.86 -13.65 6.78
C HIS A 239 -10.32 -12.46 5.94
N GLY A 240 -9.98 -12.49 4.66
CA GLY A 240 -10.39 -11.49 3.69
C GLY A 240 -11.90 -11.51 3.45
N ALA A 241 -12.47 -10.34 3.25
CA ALA A 241 -13.87 -10.18 2.90
C ALA A 241 -14.09 -8.92 2.05
N VAL A 242 -15.27 -8.80 1.46
CA VAL A 242 -15.77 -7.57 0.84
C VAL A 242 -17.11 -7.24 1.47
N THR A 243 -17.34 -5.98 1.80
CA THR A 243 -18.67 -5.51 2.19
C THR A 243 -19.13 -4.41 1.25
N ALA A 244 -20.38 -4.47 0.81
CA ALA A 244 -21.03 -3.37 0.12
C ALA A 244 -21.93 -2.61 1.08
N LEU A 245 -21.75 -1.28 1.10
CA LEU A 245 -22.54 -0.37 1.93
C LEU A 245 -23.32 0.59 1.03
N ASN A 246 -24.50 1.00 1.49
CA ASN A 246 -25.25 2.07 0.84
C ASN A 246 -24.51 3.40 1.01
N VAL A 247 -24.26 4.12 -0.07
CA VAL A 247 -23.44 5.34 -0.08
C VAL A 247 -24.04 6.48 0.75
N ARG A 248 -25.38 6.55 0.88
CA ARG A 248 -26.08 7.62 1.61
C ARG A 248 -26.21 7.36 3.11
N THR A 249 -26.23 6.09 3.51
CA THR A 249 -26.58 5.73 4.89
C THR A 249 -25.53 4.90 5.62
N GLY A 250 -24.54 4.33 4.89
CA GLY A 250 -23.60 3.36 5.44
C GLY A 250 -24.22 1.99 5.78
N ALA A 251 -25.49 1.76 5.46
CA ALA A 251 -26.15 0.47 5.73
C ALA A 251 -25.55 -0.63 4.85
N LYS A 252 -25.24 -1.78 5.44
CA LYS A 252 -24.70 -2.94 4.70
C LYS A 252 -25.77 -3.48 3.74
N ILE A 253 -25.36 -3.72 2.48
CA ILE A 253 -26.18 -4.29 1.42
C ILE A 253 -25.93 -5.80 1.31
N TRP A 254 -24.65 -6.17 1.13
CA TRP A 254 -24.19 -7.56 1.06
C TRP A 254 -22.76 -7.69 1.61
N GLU A 255 -22.32 -8.93 1.81
CA GLU A 255 -20.94 -9.26 2.16
C GLU A 255 -20.49 -10.56 1.48
N TYR A 256 -19.21 -10.64 1.15
CA TYR A 256 -18.51 -11.81 0.66
C TYR A 256 -17.37 -12.16 1.60
N HIS A 257 -17.14 -13.44 1.85
CA HIS A 257 -16.03 -13.95 2.65
C HIS A 257 -15.14 -14.86 1.80
N THR A 258 -13.83 -14.64 1.82
CA THR A 258 -12.87 -15.49 1.08
C THR A 258 -12.84 -16.94 1.58
N MET A 259 -13.28 -17.18 2.79
CA MET A 259 -13.31 -18.50 3.42
C MET A 259 -14.30 -18.54 4.60
N PRO A 260 -14.71 -19.73 5.10
CA PRO A 260 -15.53 -19.83 6.30
C PRO A 260 -14.78 -19.36 7.55
N ALA A 261 -15.54 -19.01 8.60
CA ALA A 261 -14.97 -18.60 9.89
C ALA A 261 -14.09 -19.69 10.51
N ALA A 262 -12.94 -19.29 11.01
CA ALA A 262 -11.93 -20.18 11.56
C ALA A 262 -12.44 -21.02 12.74
N GLN A 263 -12.08 -22.30 12.76
CA GLN A 263 -12.39 -23.26 13.80
C GLN A 263 -11.09 -23.88 14.35
N TYR A 264 -11.15 -24.56 15.48
CA TYR A 264 -10.01 -25.36 15.95
C TYR A 264 -9.70 -26.48 14.95
N THR A 265 -8.45 -26.50 14.48
CA THR A 265 -8.00 -27.45 13.44
C THR A 265 -7.61 -28.81 13.98
N GLY A 266 -7.45 -28.94 15.29
CA GLY A 266 -6.83 -30.10 15.94
C GLY A 266 -5.30 -30.08 15.95
N MET A 267 -4.68 -29.08 15.31
CA MET A 267 -3.23 -28.84 15.36
C MET A 267 -2.85 -27.99 16.57
N GLU A 268 -1.59 -28.12 16.97
CA GLU A 268 -0.97 -27.30 18.00
C GLU A 268 0.34 -26.72 17.46
N SER A 269 0.68 -25.52 17.91
CA SER A 269 1.99 -24.93 17.64
C SER A 269 3.11 -25.72 18.32
N SER A 270 4.37 -25.44 17.97
CA SER A 270 5.52 -26.08 18.61
C SER A 270 5.62 -25.84 20.13
N THR A 271 4.85 -24.89 20.66
CA THR A 271 4.73 -24.59 22.10
C THR A 271 3.44 -25.13 22.73
N GLY A 272 2.63 -25.90 22.00
CA GLY A 272 1.39 -26.52 22.47
C GLY A 272 0.17 -25.57 22.48
N VAL A 273 0.22 -24.46 21.77
CA VAL A 273 -0.92 -23.55 21.60
C VAL A 273 -1.82 -24.07 20.48
N LYS A 274 -3.11 -24.22 20.76
CA LYS A 274 -4.10 -24.68 19.78
C LYS A 274 -4.18 -23.74 18.59
N GLN A 275 -4.33 -24.32 17.39
CA GLN A 275 -4.41 -23.57 16.16
C GLN A 275 -5.85 -23.52 15.63
N ARG A 276 -6.18 -22.37 15.03
CA ARG A 276 -7.46 -22.11 14.35
C ARG A 276 -7.24 -21.91 12.87
N GLY A 277 -8.25 -22.21 12.06
CA GLY A 277 -8.27 -22.01 10.62
C GLY A 277 -9.52 -22.54 9.94
N PRO A 278 -9.66 -22.33 8.63
CA PRO A 278 -8.76 -21.55 7.79
C PRO A 278 -8.74 -20.05 8.18
N SER A 279 -7.65 -19.35 7.87
CA SER A 279 -7.55 -17.91 8.00
C SER A 279 -6.58 -17.33 6.97
N GLY A 280 -6.67 -16.02 6.71
CA GLY A 280 -5.87 -15.33 5.70
C GLY A 280 -6.66 -14.97 4.46
N ALA A 281 -6.06 -15.09 3.27
CA ALA A 281 -6.57 -14.54 2.02
C ALA A 281 -7.08 -13.10 2.19
N PRO A 282 -6.28 -12.19 2.82
CA PRO A 282 -6.70 -10.83 3.11
C PRO A 282 -6.93 -10.05 1.84
N ILE A 283 -8.01 -9.25 1.79
CA ILE A 283 -8.22 -8.26 0.72
C ILE A 283 -7.73 -6.91 1.26
N TRP A 284 -6.45 -6.64 1.08
CA TRP A 284 -5.82 -5.41 1.59
C TRP A 284 -5.55 -4.37 0.50
N THR A 285 -5.92 -4.70 -0.74
CA THR A 285 -5.87 -3.87 -1.93
C THR A 285 -7.21 -3.20 -2.19
N THR A 286 -7.28 -2.38 -3.22
CA THR A 286 -8.49 -1.67 -3.62
C THR A 286 -9.28 -2.52 -4.63
N PRO A 287 -10.60 -2.69 -4.47
CA PRO A 287 -11.43 -3.36 -5.45
C PRO A 287 -11.45 -2.62 -6.80
N THR A 288 -11.59 -3.36 -7.89
CA THR A 288 -11.73 -2.83 -9.26
C THR A 288 -13.14 -3.06 -9.74
N ILE A 289 -13.77 -2.01 -10.27
CA ILE A 289 -15.13 -2.07 -10.81
C ILE A 289 -15.10 -2.31 -12.31
N ASP A 290 -15.91 -3.22 -12.76
CA ASP A 290 -16.26 -3.46 -14.15
C ASP A 290 -17.78 -3.29 -14.32
N ALA A 291 -18.17 -2.06 -14.60
CA ALA A 291 -19.59 -1.70 -14.74
C ALA A 291 -20.25 -2.41 -15.95
N ALA A 292 -19.48 -2.65 -17.01
CA ALA A 292 -19.99 -3.28 -18.23
C ALA A 292 -20.40 -4.75 -17.99
N ARG A 293 -19.65 -5.46 -17.14
CA ARG A 293 -19.92 -6.86 -16.76
C ARG A 293 -20.72 -6.99 -15.46
N ALA A 294 -21.03 -5.87 -14.79
CA ALA A 294 -21.55 -5.85 -13.43
C ALA A 294 -20.71 -6.73 -12.49
N GLN A 295 -19.39 -6.53 -12.52
CA GLN A 295 -18.42 -7.30 -11.74
C GLN A 295 -17.53 -6.41 -10.90
N ILE A 296 -16.97 -7.01 -9.84
CA ILE A 296 -15.91 -6.45 -9.02
C ILE A 296 -14.77 -7.44 -9.03
N TYR A 297 -13.53 -6.95 -9.21
CA TYR A 297 -12.35 -7.78 -9.06
C TYR A 297 -11.63 -7.39 -7.77
N VAL A 298 -11.25 -8.39 -6.98
CA VAL A 298 -10.45 -8.22 -5.77
C VAL A 298 -9.23 -9.13 -5.81
N THR A 299 -8.15 -8.69 -5.22
CA THR A 299 -6.90 -9.43 -5.11
C THR A 299 -6.65 -9.81 -3.65
N THR A 300 -6.09 -11.00 -3.43
CA THR A 300 -5.88 -11.54 -2.08
C THR A 300 -4.42 -11.84 -1.81
N GLY A 301 -4.08 -11.90 -0.55
CA GLY A 301 -2.81 -12.43 -0.06
C GLY A 301 -2.90 -13.87 0.41
N GLU A 302 -1.89 -14.30 1.10
CA GLU A 302 -1.63 -15.64 1.60
C GLU A 302 -2.65 -16.15 2.62
N ASN A 303 -2.69 -17.46 2.88
CA ASN A 303 -3.30 -17.97 4.11
C ASN A 303 -2.38 -17.67 5.31
N THR A 304 -2.95 -17.37 6.47
CA THR A 304 -2.19 -17.15 7.71
C THR A 304 -2.17 -18.36 8.64
N SER A 305 -3.03 -19.35 8.36
CA SER A 305 -3.06 -20.67 9.03
C SER A 305 -3.70 -21.74 8.15
N HIS A 306 -3.48 -23.01 8.52
CA HIS A 306 -4.12 -24.17 7.86
C HIS A 306 -5.59 -24.38 8.30
N PRO A 307 -6.40 -25.07 7.45
CA PRO A 307 -6.06 -25.50 6.09
C PRO A 307 -5.96 -24.32 5.13
N THR A 308 -5.12 -24.45 4.10
CA THR A 308 -5.06 -23.48 3.01
C THR A 308 -6.31 -23.54 2.14
N THR A 309 -6.62 -22.45 1.44
CA THR A 309 -7.83 -22.31 0.61
C THR A 309 -7.48 -21.95 -0.83
N GLY A 310 -8.40 -22.18 -1.75
CA GLY A 310 -8.25 -21.80 -3.16
C GLY A 310 -8.44 -20.30 -3.44
N THR A 311 -8.64 -19.50 -2.41
CA THR A 311 -8.89 -18.06 -2.47
C THR A 311 -7.71 -17.20 -1.99
N SER A 312 -6.60 -17.82 -1.54
CA SER A 312 -5.36 -17.13 -1.24
C SER A 312 -4.55 -16.88 -2.51
N ASP A 313 -3.76 -15.82 -2.52
CA ASP A 313 -2.89 -15.44 -3.65
C ASP A 313 -3.67 -15.48 -4.97
N ALA A 314 -4.84 -14.86 -4.97
CA ALA A 314 -5.84 -15.02 -6.01
C ALA A 314 -6.39 -13.68 -6.51
N ILE A 315 -6.92 -13.72 -7.72
CA ILE A 315 -7.82 -12.70 -8.26
C ILE A 315 -9.21 -13.31 -8.29
N ILE A 316 -10.19 -12.63 -7.70
CA ILE A 316 -11.55 -13.12 -7.53
C ILE A 316 -12.52 -12.14 -8.19
N ALA A 317 -13.40 -12.63 -9.03
CA ALA A 317 -14.51 -11.86 -9.57
C ALA A 317 -15.78 -12.10 -8.75
N LEU A 318 -16.42 -11.01 -8.34
CA LEU A 318 -17.68 -11.02 -7.63
C LEU A 318 -18.75 -10.30 -8.47
N ASP A 319 -19.99 -10.70 -8.30
CA ASP A 319 -21.13 -9.95 -8.82
C ASP A 319 -21.27 -8.62 -8.07
N LEU A 320 -21.36 -7.51 -8.80
CA LEU A 320 -21.42 -6.16 -8.23
C LEU A 320 -22.69 -5.93 -7.39
N GLU A 321 -23.81 -6.58 -7.77
CA GLU A 321 -25.10 -6.38 -7.12
C GLU A 321 -25.29 -7.24 -5.89
N THR A 322 -24.77 -8.47 -5.92
CA THR A 322 -25.08 -9.51 -4.93
C THR A 322 -23.87 -9.91 -4.08
N GLY A 323 -22.64 -9.65 -4.55
CA GLY A 323 -21.41 -10.16 -3.96
C GLY A 323 -21.16 -11.65 -4.19
N GLU A 324 -21.95 -12.33 -5.04
CA GLU A 324 -21.75 -13.74 -5.36
C GLU A 324 -20.44 -13.93 -6.16
N GLU A 325 -19.66 -14.96 -5.81
CA GLU A 325 -18.43 -15.31 -6.51
C GLU A 325 -18.73 -15.84 -7.91
N LYS A 326 -18.11 -15.25 -8.92
CA LYS A 326 -18.25 -15.67 -10.34
C LYS A 326 -17.12 -16.60 -10.78
N TRP A 327 -15.87 -16.24 -10.48
CA TRP A 327 -14.70 -17.05 -10.74
C TRP A 327 -13.54 -16.68 -9.81
N VAL A 328 -12.60 -17.62 -9.67
CA VAL A 328 -11.35 -17.43 -8.92
C VAL A 328 -10.19 -17.88 -9.80
N PHE A 329 -9.17 -17.05 -9.92
CA PHE A 329 -7.86 -17.40 -10.43
C PHE A 329 -6.86 -17.40 -9.28
N GLN A 330 -6.36 -18.57 -8.87
CA GLN A 330 -5.33 -18.71 -7.85
C GLN A 330 -3.95 -18.78 -8.51
N ALA A 331 -3.08 -17.79 -8.23
CA ALA A 331 -1.73 -17.73 -8.79
C ALA A 331 -0.76 -18.67 -8.07
N LEU A 332 -0.91 -18.81 -6.76
CA LEU A 332 -0.08 -19.71 -5.94
C LEU A 332 -0.96 -20.49 -4.96
N ALA A 333 -0.92 -21.81 -5.07
CA ALA A 333 -1.63 -22.69 -4.14
C ALA A 333 -0.78 -22.98 -2.89
N ASN A 334 -1.44 -23.27 -1.78
CA ASN A 334 -0.84 -23.71 -0.53
C ASN A 334 0.17 -22.71 0.08
N ASP A 335 0.06 -21.43 -0.21
CA ASP A 335 0.85 -20.44 0.53
C ASP A 335 0.24 -20.22 1.91
N MET A 336 1.06 -20.41 2.93
CA MET A 336 0.70 -20.16 4.33
C MET A 336 1.87 -19.47 5.03
N TRP A 337 1.65 -18.20 5.34
CA TRP A 337 2.66 -17.37 5.99
C TRP A 337 2.05 -16.45 7.04
N ASN A 338 2.78 -16.21 8.11
CA ASN A 338 2.53 -15.17 9.10
C ASN A 338 3.88 -14.74 9.72
N PHE A 339 3.92 -13.65 10.49
CA PHE A 339 5.18 -13.16 11.07
C PHE A 339 5.93 -14.18 11.95
N GLY A 340 5.26 -15.23 12.43
CA GLY A 340 5.94 -16.35 13.04
C GLY A 340 6.92 -17.02 12.08
N CYS A 341 6.64 -17.04 10.78
CA CYS A 341 7.48 -17.69 9.78
C CYS A 341 8.81 -16.94 9.55
N SER A 342 8.83 -15.62 9.66
CA SER A 342 10.05 -14.82 9.50
C SER A 342 11.18 -15.19 10.46
N ALA A 343 10.85 -15.72 11.64
CA ALA A 343 11.81 -16.04 12.70
C ALA A 343 11.74 -17.51 13.18
N GLY A 344 11.03 -18.38 12.44
CA GLY A 344 10.81 -19.77 12.85
C GLY A 344 9.97 -19.88 14.13
N GLY A 345 9.00 -18.96 14.29
CA GLY A 345 8.11 -18.90 15.45
C GLY A 345 7.09 -20.04 15.48
N PRO A 346 6.46 -20.28 16.65
CA PRO A 346 5.67 -21.49 16.88
C PRO A 346 4.38 -21.58 16.06
N ASN A 347 3.83 -20.44 15.59
CA ASN A 347 2.62 -20.43 14.77
C ASN A 347 2.90 -20.60 13.25
N CYS A 348 4.18 -20.73 12.85
CA CYS A 348 4.53 -21.09 11.49
C CYS A 348 4.51 -22.62 11.34
N ILE A 349 3.38 -23.16 10.94
CA ILE A 349 3.21 -24.62 10.77
C ILE A 349 3.40 -24.96 9.31
N ILE A 350 4.54 -25.59 8.98
CA ILE A 350 4.87 -26.02 7.64
C ILE A 350 4.49 -27.50 7.49
N LEU A 351 3.59 -27.78 6.57
CA LEU A 351 3.23 -29.14 6.14
C LEU A 351 3.99 -29.48 4.85
N ASP A 352 3.96 -30.76 4.42
CA ASP A 352 4.76 -31.25 3.30
C ASP A 352 4.48 -30.53 1.96
N ASP A 353 3.28 -29.99 1.78
CA ASP A 353 2.83 -29.29 0.58
C ASP A 353 2.71 -27.75 0.77
N THR A 354 3.17 -27.23 1.91
CA THR A 354 3.08 -25.80 2.22
C THR A 354 4.16 -25.02 1.48
N ASN A 355 3.75 -24.05 0.67
CA ASN A 355 4.57 -22.90 0.33
C ASN A 355 4.52 -21.91 1.50
N SER A 356 5.59 -21.20 1.79
CA SER A 356 5.62 -20.21 2.88
C SER A 356 6.47 -19.03 2.43
N VAL A 357 5.93 -18.29 1.48
CA VAL A 357 6.68 -17.27 0.72
C VAL A 357 6.07 -15.88 0.81
N ASP A 358 4.77 -15.74 1.18
CA ASP A 358 4.05 -14.46 1.28
C ASP A 358 4.03 -13.71 -0.07
N TYR A 359 3.50 -14.36 -1.11
CA TYR A 359 3.44 -13.81 -2.47
C TYR A 359 2.09 -13.17 -2.79
N ASP A 360 1.63 -12.28 -1.92
CA ASP A 360 0.40 -11.51 -2.13
C ASP A 360 0.31 -10.82 -3.50
N PHE A 361 -0.90 -10.62 -3.97
CA PHE A 361 -1.18 -9.49 -4.82
C PHE A 361 -1.24 -8.22 -3.97
N GLY A 362 -0.20 -7.39 -4.04
CA GLY A 362 -0.06 -6.19 -3.22
C GLY A 362 -0.72 -4.93 -3.81
N GLY A 363 -1.21 -5.03 -5.05
CA GLY A 363 -1.94 -3.99 -5.75
C GLY A 363 -3.28 -4.49 -6.32
N PRO A 364 -4.16 -3.58 -6.74
CA PRO A 364 -5.39 -3.94 -7.44
C PRO A 364 -5.08 -4.60 -8.79
N ALA A 365 -5.94 -5.50 -9.22
CA ALA A 365 -6.02 -5.83 -10.64
C ALA A 365 -6.60 -4.64 -11.40
N ILE A 366 -6.03 -4.28 -12.54
CA ILE A 366 -6.51 -3.17 -13.37
C ILE A 366 -7.25 -3.70 -14.58
N LEU A 367 -8.38 -3.09 -14.90
CA LEU A 367 -9.15 -3.39 -16.12
C LEU A 367 -8.73 -2.40 -17.21
N VAL A 368 -8.23 -2.91 -18.33
CA VAL A 368 -7.64 -2.09 -19.39
C VAL A 368 -7.96 -2.62 -20.78
N GLU A 369 -8.18 -1.72 -21.74
CA GLU A 369 -8.27 -2.05 -23.16
C GLU A 369 -6.87 -2.39 -23.72
N ALA A 370 -6.77 -3.49 -24.44
CA ALA A 370 -5.54 -3.98 -25.09
C ALA A 370 -5.82 -4.35 -26.55
N GLY A 371 -5.87 -3.34 -27.40
CA GLY A 371 -6.24 -3.49 -28.82
C GLY A 371 -7.73 -3.74 -28.98
N ASP A 372 -8.12 -4.96 -29.38
CA ASP A 372 -9.51 -5.36 -29.66
C ASP A 372 -10.19 -6.12 -28.50
N ARG A 373 -9.51 -6.21 -27.35
CA ARG A 373 -10.03 -6.90 -26.15
C ARG A 373 -9.68 -6.14 -24.88
N GLU A 374 -10.42 -6.44 -23.82
CA GLU A 374 -10.06 -6.02 -22.47
C GLU A 374 -9.26 -7.10 -21.76
N LEU A 375 -8.37 -6.67 -20.88
CA LEU A 375 -7.59 -7.52 -20.00
C LEU A 375 -7.73 -7.05 -18.55
N LEU A 376 -7.66 -8.01 -17.64
CA LEU A 376 -7.48 -7.77 -16.23
C LEU A 376 -6.01 -8.08 -15.89
N VAL A 377 -5.25 -7.05 -15.51
CA VAL A 377 -3.79 -7.16 -15.32
C VAL A 377 -3.41 -6.87 -13.87
N ALA A 378 -2.55 -7.69 -13.28
CA ALA A 378 -2.09 -7.51 -11.90
C ALA A 378 -0.63 -7.93 -11.73
N GLY A 379 0.11 -7.18 -10.90
CA GLY A 379 1.43 -7.56 -10.42
C GLY A 379 1.36 -8.26 -9.06
N GLN A 380 2.33 -9.11 -8.77
CA GLN A 380 2.39 -9.93 -7.55
C GLN A 380 3.78 -9.83 -6.88
N LYS A 381 3.84 -9.99 -5.56
CA LYS A 381 5.11 -10.02 -4.80
C LYS A 381 6.07 -11.12 -5.25
N SER A 382 5.57 -12.15 -5.93
CA SER A 382 6.39 -13.17 -6.60
C SER A 382 7.30 -12.63 -7.71
N GLY A 383 7.07 -11.40 -8.17
CA GLY A 383 7.68 -10.84 -9.36
C GLY A 383 6.95 -11.22 -10.65
N ASP A 384 5.80 -11.86 -10.55
CA ASP A 384 4.96 -12.15 -11.70
C ASP A 384 4.04 -10.97 -12.03
N ILE A 385 3.82 -10.74 -13.33
CA ILE A 385 2.71 -9.95 -13.87
C ILE A 385 1.77 -10.88 -14.62
N TRP A 386 0.49 -10.79 -14.31
CA TRP A 386 -0.57 -11.67 -14.83
C TRP A 386 -1.54 -10.87 -15.66
N ALA A 387 -1.95 -11.40 -16.81
CA ALA A 387 -3.07 -10.87 -17.59
C ALA A 387 -4.11 -11.96 -17.80
N LEU A 388 -5.33 -11.66 -17.40
CA LEU A 388 -6.46 -12.57 -17.42
C LEU A 388 -7.55 -12.04 -18.36
N ASP A 389 -8.36 -12.95 -18.85
CA ASP A 389 -9.64 -12.66 -19.48
C ASP A 389 -10.66 -12.25 -18.40
N PRO A 390 -11.24 -11.05 -18.44
CA PRO A 390 -12.13 -10.57 -17.37
C PRO A 390 -13.46 -11.32 -17.28
N ASP A 391 -13.91 -11.96 -18.36
CA ASP A 391 -15.17 -12.73 -18.36
C ASP A 391 -15.03 -14.06 -17.61
N SER A 392 -13.87 -14.70 -17.69
CA SER A 392 -13.68 -16.09 -17.25
C SER A 392 -12.58 -16.30 -16.20
N GLY A 393 -11.71 -15.30 -15.98
CA GLY A 393 -10.50 -15.46 -15.18
C GLY A 393 -9.43 -16.33 -15.84
N ALA A 394 -9.60 -16.70 -17.12
CA ALA A 394 -8.62 -17.52 -17.81
C ALA A 394 -7.31 -16.76 -18.05
N LEU A 395 -6.18 -17.43 -17.82
CA LEU A 395 -4.86 -16.85 -18.08
C LEU A 395 -4.69 -16.57 -19.59
N VAL A 396 -4.35 -15.32 -19.92
CA VAL A 396 -4.01 -14.88 -21.27
C VAL A 396 -2.51 -14.91 -21.47
N TRP A 397 -1.76 -14.26 -20.59
CA TRP A 397 -0.31 -14.31 -20.54
C TRP A 397 0.20 -14.05 -19.12
N ASN A 398 1.44 -14.47 -18.87
CA ASN A 398 2.17 -14.21 -17.63
C ASN A 398 3.64 -13.97 -17.97
N GLN A 399 4.27 -13.09 -17.22
CA GLN A 399 5.73 -12.89 -17.22
C GLN A 399 6.23 -12.91 -15.79
N ARG A 400 7.35 -13.58 -15.54
CA ARG A 400 8.01 -13.60 -14.24
C ARG A 400 9.33 -12.84 -14.30
N ILE A 401 9.49 -11.91 -13.38
CA ILE A 401 10.64 -11.03 -13.24
C ILE A 401 11.22 -11.19 -11.84
N GLY A 402 12.39 -11.75 -11.72
CA GLY A 402 13.01 -11.98 -10.42
C GLY A 402 12.41 -13.18 -9.66
N GLU A 403 12.72 -13.28 -8.39
CA GLU A 403 12.32 -14.40 -7.56
C GLU A 403 11.22 -14.04 -6.55
N GLY A 404 11.08 -12.76 -6.26
CA GLY A 404 10.10 -12.24 -5.29
C GLY A 404 10.49 -12.51 -3.83
N THR A 405 9.88 -11.80 -2.92
CA THR A 405 9.93 -12.03 -1.47
C THR A 405 8.68 -11.44 -0.83
N ALA A 406 8.47 -11.65 0.46
CA ALA A 406 7.40 -11.01 1.24
C ALA A 406 7.39 -9.46 1.15
N LEU A 407 8.50 -8.84 0.81
CA LEU A 407 8.64 -7.39 0.59
C LEU A 407 9.22 -7.07 -0.80
N GLY A 408 9.41 -8.05 -1.66
CA GLY A 408 9.96 -7.92 -3.00
C GLY A 408 8.92 -8.02 -4.10
N GLY A 409 9.39 -8.24 -5.31
CA GLY A 409 8.55 -8.28 -6.50
C GLY A 409 7.74 -7.00 -6.69
N ASN A 410 6.49 -7.12 -7.13
CA ASN A 410 5.56 -5.99 -7.21
C ASN A 410 4.77 -5.85 -5.91
N HIS A 411 5.01 -4.78 -5.15
CA HIS A 411 4.46 -4.60 -3.80
C HIS A 411 3.18 -3.77 -3.76
N TRP A 412 3.03 -2.73 -4.62
CA TRP A 412 1.91 -1.79 -4.51
C TRP A 412 1.06 -1.65 -5.77
N GLY A 413 1.41 -2.36 -6.84
CA GLY A 413 0.63 -2.38 -8.07
C GLY A 413 1.38 -1.89 -9.29
N ILE A 414 0.66 -1.75 -10.37
CA ILE A 414 1.12 -1.43 -11.71
C ILE A 414 0.36 -0.24 -12.27
N THR A 415 0.82 0.30 -13.42
CA THR A 415 0.09 1.29 -14.21
C THR A 415 0.11 0.94 -15.69
N THR A 416 -0.68 1.61 -16.51
CA THR A 416 -0.74 1.39 -17.96
C THR A 416 -0.84 2.69 -18.74
N ASP A 417 -0.47 2.63 -20.04
CA ASP A 417 -0.70 3.70 -21.03
C ASP A 417 -1.62 3.25 -22.18
N SER A 418 -2.44 2.24 -21.99
CA SER A 418 -3.27 1.56 -23.01
C SER A 418 -2.52 0.69 -24.02
N GLU A 419 -1.21 0.83 -24.18
CA GLU A 419 -0.36 -0.01 -25.03
C GLU A 419 0.51 -0.95 -24.20
N ARG A 420 0.96 -0.44 -23.05
CA ARG A 420 1.92 -1.11 -22.17
C ARG A 420 1.44 -1.15 -20.73
N ALA A 421 1.86 -2.18 -20.00
CA ALA A 421 1.83 -2.22 -18.54
C ALA A 421 3.24 -1.89 -18.00
N PHE A 422 3.27 -1.08 -16.95
CA PHE A 422 4.50 -0.74 -16.25
C PHE A 422 4.46 -1.29 -14.83
N MET A 423 5.45 -2.11 -14.49
CA MET A 423 5.55 -2.79 -13.21
C MET A 423 6.86 -2.43 -12.50
N THR A 424 6.75 -1.92 -11.30
CA THR A 424 7.89 -1.73 -10.39
C THR A 424 8.25 -3.03 -9.70
N VAL A 425 9.52 -3.29 -9.56
CA VAL A 425 10.08 -4.44 -8.86
C VAL A 425 11.09 -3.96 -7.83
N ASN A 426 10.92 -4.42 -6.63
CA ASN A 426 11.70 -3.99 -5.47
C ASN A 426 12.62 -5.10 -4.96
N ASP A 427 12.84 -6.19 -5.62
CA ASP A 427 13.62 -7.33 -5.12
C ASP A 427 14.82 -6.91 -4.27
N PRO A 428 14.71 -6.89 -2.91
CA PRO A 428 15.82 -6.48 -2.07
C PRO A 428 16.93 -7.53 -2.17
N GLY A 429 18.13 -7.10 -2.52
CA GLY A 429 19.30 -7.98 -2.54
C GLY A 429 19.58 -8.59 -1.17
N GLY A 430 20.35 -9.69 -1.13
CA GLY A 430 20.88 -10.25 0.12
C GLY A 430 20.20 -11.50 0.65
N MET A 431 19.17 -12.03 -0.04
CA MET A 431 18.53 -13.31 0.29
C MET A 431 19.08 -14.47 -0.55
N GLY A 432 20.24 -14.31 -1.18
CA GLY A 432 20.84 -15.30 -2.07
C GLY A 432 20.30 -15.25 -3.51
N GLN A 433 19.48 -14.27 -3.81
CA GLN A 433 18.81 -14.07 -5.10
C GLN A 433 19.58 -13.08 -5.97
N VAL A 434 19.44 -13.22 -7.27
CA VAL A 434 19.89 -12.19 -8.22
C VAL A 434 18.81 -11.11 -8.27
N SER A 435 19.06 -10.04 -7.52
CA SER A 435 18.17 -8.88 -7.51
C SER A 435 18.35 -8.07 -8.79
N ARG A 436 17.24 -7.69 -9.42
CA ARG A 436 17.18 -6.71 -10.50
C ARG A 436 16.03 -5.74 -10.27
N PRO A 437 16.11 -4.92 -9.21
CA PRO A 437 15.08 -3.95 -8.90
C PRO A 437 15.01 -2.88 -10.00
N GLY A 438 13.80 -2.41 -10.30
CA GLY A 438 13.64 -1.40 -11.35
C GLY A 438 12.21 -1.28 -11.86
N LEU A 439 12.09 -0.65 -13.03
CA LEU A 439 10.84 -0.46 -13.74
C LEU A 439 10.83 -1.29 -15.03
N TYR A 440 9.84 -2.13 -15.17
CA TYR A 440 9.63 -3.03 -16.31
C TYR A 440 8.43 -2.59 -17.13
N SER A 441 8.57 -2.67 -18.45
CA SER A 441 7.51 -2.35 -19.41
C SER A 441 7.20 -3.57 -20.28
N PHE A 442 5.89 -3.87 -20.45
CA PHE A 442 5.39 -5.00 -21.24
C PHE A 442 4.29 -4.54 -22.19
N PHE A 443 4.26 -5.05 -23.40
CA PHE A 443 3.13 -4.85 -24.30
C PHE A 443 1.88 -5.57 -23.76
N LEU A 444 0.81 -4.83 -23.52
CA LEU A 444 -0.44 -5.34 -22.93
C LEU A 444 -1.02 -6.52 -23.72
N GLY A 445 -1.04 -6.41 -25.05
CA GLY A 445 -1.66 -7.43 -25.90
C GLY A 445 -0.98 -8.79 -25.88
N THR A 446 0.34 -8.84 -25.60
CA THR A 446 1.16 -10.06 -25.72
C THR A 446 1.91 -10.45 -24.47
N GLY A 447 2.14 -9.51 -23.55
CA GLY A 447 3.03 -9.68 -22.40
C GLY A 447 4.52 -9.67 -22.76
N GLU A 448 4.88 -9.42 -24.03
CA GLU A 448 6.29 -9.34 -24.41
C GLU A 448 6.96 -8.12 -23.77
N PRO A 449 8.21 -8.24 -23.25
CA PRO A 449 8.94 -7.10 -22.70
C PRO A 449 9.15 -6.02 -23.78
N SER A 450 8.93 -4.74 -23.40
CA SER A 450 9.20 -3.58 -24.22
C SER A 450 10.57 -3.01 -23.88
N TRP A 451 10.75 -2.57 -22.64
CA TRP A 451 12.01 -2.08 -22.10
C TRP A 451 12.12 -2.35 -20.59
N PHE A 452 13.31 -2.14 -20.04
CA PHE A 452 13.60 -2.30 -18.63
C PHE A 452 14.63 -1.27 -18.17
N TYR A 453 14.39 -0.65 -17.03
CA TYR A 453 15.34 0.19 -16.32
C TYR A 453 15.72 -0.47 -14.99
N GLU A 454 16.98 -0.82 -14.82
CA GLU A 454 17.53 -1.32 -13.56
C GLU A 454 17.97 -0.15 -12.69
N VAL A 455 17.39 -0.03 -11.49
CA VAL A 455 17.81 1.00 -10.55
C VAL A 455 19.02 0.51 -9.77
N GLU A 456 20.03 1.35 -9.66
CA GLU A 456 21.21 1.08 -8.84
C GLU A 456 21.11 1.80 -7.50
N SER A 457 21.73 1.23 -6.46
CA SER A 457 21.81 1.92 -5.17
C SER A 457 22.73 3.14 -5.29
N ASP A 458 22.25 4.28 -4.84
CA ASP A 458 23.03 5.51 -4.72
C ASP A 458 22.99 5.97 -3.26
N CYS A 459 24.08 5.76 -2.53
CA CYS A 459 24.20 6.02 -1.10
C CYS A 459 25.29 7.03 -0.76
N GLU A 460 26.12 7.41 -1.72
CA GLU A 460 27.28 8.26 -1.46
C GLU A 460 26.88 9.72 -1.28
N GLY A 461 27.22 10.29 -0.15
CA GLY A 461 26.94 11.70 0.17
C GLY A 461 25.51 12.02 0.55
N ARG A 462 24.61 11.00 0.66
CA ARG A 462 23.23 11.15 1.08
C ARG A 462 23.07 11.06 2.60
N ASP A 463 21.88 11.36 3.08
CA ASP A 463 21.52 11.43 4.50
C ASP A 463 21.86 10.13 5.27
N ASP A 464 22.43 10.26 6.47
CA ASP A 464 22.78 9.14 7.36
C ASP A 464 21.57 8.28 7.77
N ARG A 465 20.32 8.76 7.60
CA ARG A 465 19.09 8.01 7.80
C ARG A 465 18.98 6.84 6.82
N LEU A 466 19.58 6.94 5.64
CA LEU A 466 19.64 5.90 4.61
C LEU A 466 20.65 4.77 4.91
N ARG A 467 20.85 4.42 6.17
CA ARG A 467 21.85 3.42 6.62
C ARG A 467 21.78 2.07 5.92
N ARG A 468 20.64 1.74 5.32
CA ARG A 468 20.38 0.48 4.61
C ARG A 468 20.21 0.68 3.10
N CYS A 469 20.58 1.82 2.57
CA CYS A 469 20.46 2.19 1.17
C CYS A 469 20.99 1.10 0.23
N GLY A 470 22.15 0.48 0.51
CA GLY A 470 22.69 -0.60 -0.30
C GLY A 470 21.87 -1.89 -0.38
N GLY A 471 20.79 -2.01 0.41
CA GLY A 471 19.87 -3.15 0.38
C GLY A 471 18.39 -2.76 0.34
N LEU A 472 18.08 -1.45 0.37
CA LEU A 472 16.72 -0.90 0.32
C LEU A 472 16.71 0.32 -0.61
N TYR A 473 16.74 0.09 -1.91
CA TYR A 473 16.78 1.14 -2.93
C TYR A 473 15.84 0.86 -4.12
N GLY A 474 15.29 -0.38 -4.24
CA GLY A 474 14.45 -0.79 -5.35
C GLY A 474 13.16 0.02 -5.47
N PHE A 475 12.53 -0.04 -6.63
CA PHE A 475 11.24 0.62 -6.86
C PHE A 475 10.12 -0.18 -6.26
N SER A 476 9.53 0.35 -5.19
CA SER A 476 8.40 -0.25 -4.49
C SER A 476 7.10 0.54 -4.66
N ALA A 477 7.20 1.86 -4.83
CA ALA A 477 6.01 2.70 -5.01
C ALA A 477 5.22 2.28 -6.24
N ALA A 478 3.88 2.26 -6.12
CA ALA A 478 3.00 2.05 -7.26
C ALA A 478 3.24 3.13 -8.31
N PRO A 479 3.55 2.77 -9.56
CA PRO A 479 3.81 3.74 -10.60
C PRO A 479 2.52 4.46 -11.03
N LEU A 480 2.66 5.66 -11.58
CA LEU A 480 1.60 6.47 -12.17
C LEU A 480 1.99 6.83 -13.60
N THR A 481 1.09 6.64 -14.56
CA THR A 481 1.27 7.10 -15.93
C THR A 481 0.54 8.43 -16.16
N VAL A 482 1.27 9.40 -16.70
CA VAL A 482 0.73 10.58 -17.38
C VAL A 482 1.15 10.46 -18.84
N ASP A 483 0.31 10.85 -19.80
CA ASP A 483 0.59 10.65 -21.24
C ASP A 483 2.07 10.83 -21.62
N GLY A 484 2.68 9.75 -22.10
CA GLY A 484 4.09 9.71 -22.50
C GLY A 484 5.13 9.64 -21.39
N ALA A 485 4.72 9.61 -20.11
CA ALA A 485 5.63 9.52 -18.96
C ALA A 485 5.13 8.54 -17.89
N VAL A 486 6.06 7.93 -17.16
CA VAL A 486 5.79 7.07 -15.99
C VAL A 486 6.53 7.64 -14.79
N ILE A 487 5.82 7.85 -13.69
CA ILE A 487 6.35 8.38 -12.43
C ILE A 487 6.38 7.26 -11.40
N THR A 488 7.52 7.05 -10.76
CA THR A 488 7.65 6.10 -9.63
C THR A 488 8.74 6.53 -8.66
N ALA A 489 8.93 5.77 -7.58
CA ALA A 489 9.91 6.12 -6.56
C ALA A 489 10.48 4.89 -5.86
N GLY A 490 11.66 5.08 -5.27
CA GLY A 490 12.43 4.03 -4.61
C GLY A 490 12.32 4.01 -3.09
N LEU A 491 12.73 2.90 -2.51
CA LEU A 491 12.86 2.72 -1.06
C LEU A 491 13.96 3.61 -0.46
N ASP A 492 14.85 4.13 -1.28
CA ASP A 492 15.88 5.10 -0.90
C ASP A 492 15.39 6.57 -1.00
N GLY A 493 14.11 6.77 -1.32
CA GLY A 493 13.47 8.08 -1.37
C GLY A 493 13.70 8.87 -2.67
N ARG A 494 14.28 8.27 -3.71
CA ARG A 494 14.40 8.94 -5.01
C ARG A 494 13.10 8.82 -5.79
N LEU A 495 12.63 9.97 -6.28
CA LEU A 495 11.51 10.10 -7.22
C LEU A 495 12.06 10.11 -8.64
N PHE A 496 11.44 9.39 -9.56
CA PHE A 496 11.82 9.30 -10.95
C PHE A 496 10.64 9.57 -11.88
N VAL A 497 10.94 10.21 -13.00
CA VAL A 497 10.06 10.27 -14.17
C VAL A 497 10.77 9.63 -15.36
N PHE A 498 10.09 8.74 -16.04
CA PHE A 498 10.60 8.03 -17.22
C PHE A 498 9.80 8.39 -18.45
N ASN A 499 10.45 8.41 -19.61
CA ASN A 499 9.76 8.36 -20.88
C ASN A 499 9.08 6.99 -21.04
N ALA A 500 7.77 6.98 -21.28
CA ALA A 500 6.98 5.74 -21.35
C ALA A 500 7.36 4.83 -22.52
N ASP A 501 7.86 5.41 -23.64
CA ASP A 501 8.22 4.66 -24.83
C ASP A 501 9.60 4.03 -24.74
N SER A 502 10.57 4.73 -24.13
CA SER A 502 12.00 4.34 -24.17
C SER A 502 12.55 3.85 -22.83
N GLY A 503 11.91 4.20 -21.71
CA GLY A 503 12.47 3.98 -20.36
C GLY A 503 13.62 4.92 -20.00
N GLU A 504 13.84 5.99 -20.79
CA GLU A 504 14.82 7.03 -20.47
C GLU A 504 14.39 7.81 -19.24
N VAL A 505 15.32 8.07 -18.31
CA VAL A 505 15.07 8.93 -17.14
C VAL A 505 14.97 10.38 -17.61
N LEU A 506 13.82 10.99 -17.40
CA LEU A 506 13.54 12.39 -17.72
C LEU A 506 13.82 13.32 -16.53
N PHE A 507 13.56 12.83 -15.31
CA PHE A 507 13.71 13.59 -14.08
C PHE A 507 14.03 12.65 -12.92
N GLU A 508 14.88 13.12 -12.00
CA GLU A 508 15.22 12.44 -10.75
C GLU A 508 15.33 13.47 -9.62
N TYR A 509 14.78 13.15 -8.44
CA TYR A 509 14.84 14.03 -7.28
C TYR A 509 14.99 13.22 -5.98
N ASP A 510 15.95 13.62 -5.13
CA ASP A 510 16.14 13.03 -3.80
C ASP A 510 15.19 13.64 -2.78
N THR A 511 14.20 12.86 -2.33
CA THR A 511 13.26 13.30 -1.31
C THR A 511 13.69 12.91 0.11
N ALA A 512 14.74 12.09 0.30
CA ALA A 512 15.20 11.66 1.61
C ALA A 512 16.10 12.73 2.27
N THR A 513 15.54 13.91 2.45
CA THR A 513 16.20 15.11 3.03
C THR A 513 15.23 15.88 3.94
N ASP A 514 15.72 16.95 4.56
CA ASP A 514 14.90 17.87 5.35
C ASP A 514 14.25 18.91 4.44
N PHE A 515 13.07 19.38 4.83
CA PHE A 515 12.28 20.34 4.06
C PHE A 515 11.81 21.50 4.92
N ASP A 516 11.88 22.70 4.37
CA ASP A 516 11.13 23.84 4.88
C ASP A 516 9.64 23.65 4.53
N THR A 517 8.77 23.67 5.53
CA THR A 517 7.35 23.35 5.35
C THR A 517 6.46 24.57 5.48
N VAL A 518 5.36 24.60 4.72
CA VAL A 518 4.40 25.71 4.73
C VAL A 518 3.68 25.88 6.07
N ASN A 519 3.63 24.84 6.90
CA ASN A 519 2.99 24.86 8.21
C ASN A 519 3.98 24.94 9.38
N GLY A 520 5.29 25.09 9.12
CA GLY A 520 6.32 25.25 10.16
C GLY A 520 6.58 24.01 11.01
N VAL A 521 5.99 22.87 10.69
CA VAL A 521 6.30 21.57 11.30
C VAL A 521 7.62 21.07 10.71
N GLU A 522 8.51 20.54 11.54
CA GLU A 522 9.76 19.92 11.05
C GLU A 522 9.44 18.82 10.06
N GLY A 523 9.90 19.00 8.82
CA GLY A 523 9.62 18.13 7.68
C GLY A 523 10.84 17.35 7.24
N TYR A 524 10.68 16.05 7.04
CA TYR A 524 11.73 15.20 6.48
C TYR A 524 11.11 14.11 5.62
N GLY A 525 11.76 13.82 4.50
CA GLY A 525 11.38 12.72 3.61
C GLY A 525 12.14 11.44 3.91
N GLY A 526 11.76 10.36 3.25
CA GLY A 526 12.34 9.05 3.45
C GLY A 526 11.95 8.08 2.33
N SER A 527 11.87 6.79 2.64
CA SER A 527 11.46 5.75 1.68
C SER A 527 10.07 6.04 1.11
N ILE A 528 9.89 5.79 -0.18
CA ILE A 528 8.57 5.86 -0.83
C ILE A 528 8.15 4.43 -1.16
N ASP A 529 7.21 3.91 -0.36
CA ASP A 529 6.74 2.52 -0.42
C ASP A 529 5.22 2.48 -0.24
N SER A 530 4.52 3.01 -1.23
CA SER A 530 3.05 3.10 -1.22
C SER A 530 2.53 3.53 -2.59
N HIS A 531 1.24 3.85 -2.66
CA HIS A 531 0.61 4.47 -3.82
C HIS A 531 0.45 5.99 -3.68
N SER A 532 1.35 6.66 -2.96
CA SER A 532 1.26 8.07 -2.58
C SER A 532 1.56 9.08 -3.70
N ILE A 533 1.88 8.62 -4.91
CA ILE A 533 2.15 9.48 -6.07
C ILE A 533 0.85 9.81 -6.80
N ALA A 534 0.64 11.10 -7.09
CA ALA A 534 -0.49 11.61 -7.85
C ALA A 534 -0.07 12.77 -8.76
N ALA A 535 -0.79 12.96 -9.88
CA ALA A 535 -0.59 14.09 -10.78
C ALA A 535 -1.94 14.73 -11.13
N GLY A 536 -2.03 16.04 -11.05
CA GLY A 536 -3.24 16.80 -11.35
C GLY A 536 -3.04 18.29 -11.12
N SER A 537 -3.90 19.10 -11.73
CA SER A 537 -3.88 20.56 -11.61
C SER A 537 -2.52 21.20 -11.92
N GLY A 538 -1.79 20.63 -12.91
CA GLY A 538 -0.47 21.11 -13.30
C GLY A 538 0.67 20.76 -12.33
N MET A 539 0.47 19.83 -11.42
CA MET A 539 1.45 19.48 -10.40
C MET A 539 1.56 17.96 -10.17
N VAL A 540 2.70 17.53 -9.60
CA VAL A 540 2.93 16.17 -9.11
C VAL A 540 3.02 16.23 -7.58
N PHE A 541 2.30 15.34 -6.91
CA PHE A 541 2.28 15.23 -5.45
C PHE A 541 2.87 13.89 -5.00
N VAL A 542 3.74 13.92 -3.99
CA VAL A 542 4.45 12.75 -3.52
C VAL A 542 4.49 12.73 -2.00
N GLY A 543 3.93 11.69 -1.39
CA GLY A 543 4.12 11.41 0.02
C GLY A 543 5.47 10.73 0.25
N SER A 544 6.40 11.37 0.95
CA SER A 544 7.73 10.83 1.22
C SER A 544 7.90 10.44 2.69
N GLY A 545 8.20 9.16 2.90
CA GLY A 545 8.40 8.49 4.19
C GLY A 545 7.64 7.17 4.33
N TYR A 546 8.32 6.13 4.81
CA TYR A 546 7.70 4.85 5.14
C TYR A 546 8.46 4.15 6.27
N GLY A 547 8.07 4.41 7.53
CA GLY A 547 8.76 3.93 8.74
C GLY A 547 8.42 2.49 9.15
N SER A 548 8.20 1.57 8.19
CA SER A 548 7.95 0.15 8.45
C SER A 548 9.06 -0.71 7.85
N PHE A 549 9.22 -1.94 8.35
CA PHE A 549 10.14 -2.95 7.80
C PHE A 549 11.60 -2.48 7.63
N SER A 550 12.05 -1.59 8.52
CA SER A 550 13.41 -1.00 8.50
C SER A 550 13.66 0.01 7.37
N GLN A 551 12.64 0.48 6.71
CA GLN A 551 12.69 1.56 5.74
C GLN A 551 12.77 2.92 6.44
N VAL A 552 13.05 3.97 5.70
CA VAL A 552 13.28 5.32 6.24
C VAL A 552 11.96 6.03 6.45
N SER A 553 11.70 6.44 7.70
CA SER A 553 10.54 7.25 8.07
C SER A 553 10.58 8.62 7.38
N GLY A 554 9.41 9.19 7.13
CA GLY A 554 9.22 10.56 6.70
C GLY A 554 7.79 11.01 6.98
N ASN A 555 7.56 12.31 6.92
CA ASN A 555 6.30 12.91 7.33
C ASN A 555 5.81 14.01 6.39
N VAL A 556 6.34 14.09 5.16
CA VAL A 556 6.05 15.18 4.23
C VAL A 556 5.21 14.74 3.03
N LEU A 557 4.25 15.58 2.67
CA LEU A 557 3.67 15.63 1.33
C LEU A 557 4.38 16.75 0.57
N LEU A 558 4.96 16.40 -0.56
CA LEU A 558 5.71 17.27 -1.46
C LEU A 558 4.87 17.59 -2.69
N ALA A 559 4.92 18.81 -3.17
CA ALA A 559 4.30 19.24 -4.41
C ALA A 559 5.37 19.78 -5.37
N PHE A 560 5.38 19.26 -6.59
CA PHE A 560 6.28 19.66 -7.65
C PHE A 560 5.48 20.32 -8.78
N LYS A 561 6.02 21.40 -9.34
CA LYS A 561 5.49 22.09 -10.52
C LYS A 561 6.55 22.13 -11.62
N PRO A 562 6.20 22.37 -12.89
CA PRO A 562 7.17 22.70 -13.92
C PRO A 562 8.03 23.89 -13.52
N ALA A 563 9.34 23.83 -13.79
CA ALA A 563 10.25 24.95 -13.57
C ALA A 563 9.90 26.12 -14.54
N GLU A 564 10.09 27.37 -14.08
CA GLU A 564 9.79 28.59 -14.85
C GLU A 564 10.85 28.90 -15.92
#